data_2b325537c70548ca096f1d2417203522
#
_entry.id   2b325537c70548ca096f1d2417203522
#
_cell.length_a   1.000
_cell.length_b   1.000
_cell.length_c   1.000
_cell.angle_alpha   90.00
_cell.angle_beta   90.00
_cell.angle_gamma   90.00
#
_symmetry.space_group_name_H-M   'P 1'
#
loop_
_entity.id
_entity.type
_entity.pdbx_description
1 polymer ?
#
loop_
_entity_poly.entity_id
_entity_poly.type
_entity_poly.pdbx_seq_one_letter_code
_entity_poly.pdbx_strand_id
1 'polypeptide(L)'
;MKKILAFLCILCMMLSMFSCQAKDIKLDEEKSFFSDFKIENNKTYIYCTLFIEKKSDTEKVISLKASFEKDVETGLLKEALVSGYSLDESTQEFQLKKGENQLDVVFVGEYAGVDKKHDRLLPDIEITEIK
;
A
#
# COMPACT_ATOMS: atom_id res chain seq x y z
N MET A 1 -39.44 4.47 -28.59
CA MET A 1 -39.23 4.05 -27.21
C MET A 1 -38.29 2.87 -27.10
N LYS A 2 -38.41 1.81 -27.92
CA LYS A 2 -37.51 0.68 -27.88
C LYS A 2 -36.04 1.00 -28.18
N LYS A 3 -35.75 1.99 -29.02
CA LYS A 3 -34.39 2.41 -29.37
C LYS A 3 -33.67 3.15 -28.23
N ILE A 4 -34.40 3.88 -27.40
CA ILE A 4 -33.85 4.60 -26.24
C ILE A 4 -33.48 3.62 -25.14
N LEU A 5 -34.28 2.58 -24.93
CA LEU A 5 -33.98 1.55 -23.93
C LEU A 5 -32.73 0.75 -24.29
N ALA A 6 -32.58 0.39 -25.58
CA ALA A 6 -31.39 -0.32 -26.07
C ALA A 6 -30.12 0.55 -25.93
N PHE A 7 -30.23 1.85 -26.19
CA PHE A 7 -29.13 2.79 -26.03
C PHE A 7 -28.71 2.93 -24.55
N LEU A 8 -29.68 2.97 -23.66
CA LEU A 8 -29.42 3.04 -22.21
C LEU A 8 -28.72 1.77 -21.70
N CYS A 9 -29.12 0.59 -22.18
CA CYS A 9 -28.48 -0.68 -21.83
C CYS A 9 -27.03 -0.75 -22.32
N ILE A 10 -26.75 -0.26 -23.53
CA ILE A 10 -25.39 -0.20 -24.08
C ILE A 10 -24.51 0.76 -23.27
N LEU A 11 -25.06 1.91 -22.86
CA LEU A 11 -24.36 2.87 -22.02
C LEU A 11 -24.03 2.28 -20.64
N CYS A 12 -24.96 1.55 -20.04
CA CYS A 12 -24.73 0.85 -18.76
C CYS A 12 -23.67 -0.24 -18.88
N MET A 13 -23.63 -0.98 -19.99
CA MET A 13 -22.59 -1.97 -20.24
C MET A 13 -21.21 -1.35 -20.42
N MET A 14 -21.11 -0.20 -21.09
CA MET A 14 -19.83 0.52 -21.22
C MET A 14 -19.32 1.03 -19.88
N LEU A 15 -20.19 1.56 -19.03
CA LEU A 15 -19.83 2.00 -17.68
C LEU A 15 -19.36 0.82 -16.82
N SER A 16 -19.99 -0.36 -16.96
CA SER A 16 -19.58 -1.58 -16.28
C SER A 16 -18.19 -2.05 -16.71
N MET A 17 -17.86 -1.92 -17.99
CA MET A 17 -16.53 -2.27 -18.50
C MET A 17 -15.42 -1.37 -17.95
N PHE A 18 -15.70 -0.07 -17.76
CA PHE A 18 -14.74 0.86 -17.14
C PHE A 18 -14.50 0.55 -15.68
N SER A 19 -15.52 0.13 -14.93
CA SER A 19 -15.37 -0.25 -13.52
C SER A 19 -14.70 -1.61 -13.32
N CYS A 20 -14.69 -2.48 -14.35
CA CYS A 20 -14.07 -3.80 -14.33
C CYS A 20 -12.62 -3.81 -14.85
N GLN A 21 -12.07 -2.68 -15.29
CA GLN A 21 -10.66 -2.59 -15.62
C GLN A 21 -9.84 -2.79 -14.35
N ALA A 22 -9.25 -3.95 -14.22
CA ALA A 22 -8.39 -4.27 -13.10
C ALA A 22 -7.25 -3.26 -13.03
N LYS A 23 -6.97 -2.78 -11.84
CA LYS A 23 -5.81 -1.90 -11.60
C LYS A 23 -4.55 -2.61 -12.09
N ASP A 24 -3.69 -1.88 -12.78
CA ASP A 24 -2.42 -2.40 -13.25
C ASP A 24 -1.55 -2.90 -12.09
N ILE A 25 -1.61 -2.20 -10.97
CA ILE A 25 -0.83 -2.49 -9.76
C ILE A 25 -1.77 -2.92 -8.65
N LYS A 26 -1.53 -4.10 -8.07
CA LYS A 26 -2.35 -4.65 -6.99
C LYS A 26 -1.48 -5.25 -5.90
N LEU A 27 -1.75 -4.87 -4.65
CA LEU A 27 -1.15 -5.50 -3.48
C LEU A 27 -1.83 -6.84 -3.21
N ASP A 28 -1.02 -7.90 -3.06
CA ASP A 28 -1.50 -9.20 -2.59
C ASP A 28 -1.49 -9.19 -1.06
N GLU A 29 -2.62 -8.89 -0.46
CA GLU A 29 -2.75 -8.79 1.01
C GLU A 29 -2.59 -10.14 1.70
N GLU A 30 -2.92 -11.24 1.04
CA GLU A 30 -2.78 -12.59 1.61
C GLU A 30 -1.32 -13.02 1.76
N LYS A 31 -0.48 -12.64 0.80
CA LYS A 31 0.95 -12.95 0.84
C LYS A 31 1.78 -11.95 1.62
N SER A 32 1.35 -10.69 1.64
CA SER A 32 2.06 -9.62 2.32
C SER A 32 1.92 -9.74 3.84
N PHE A 33 2.97 -9.38 4.57
CA PHE A 33 2.94 -9.53 6.02
C PHE A 33 3.82 -8.51 6.73
N PHE A 34 3.47 -8.25 7.98
CA PHE A 34 4.30 -7.55 8.94
C PHE A 34 5.41 -8.51 9.41
N SER A 35 6.66 -8.06 9.40
CA SER A 35 7.78 -8.90 9.82
C SER A 35 8.35 -8.55 11.19
N ASP A 36 8.62 -7.27 11.46
CA ASP A 36 9.23 -6.84 12.71
C ASP A 36 9.05 -5.34 12.95
N PHE A 37 9.38 -4.87 14.15
CA PHE A 37 9.48 -3.45 14.44
C PHE A 37 10.60 -3.17 15.42
N LYS A 38 11.11 -1.97 15.43
CA LYS A 38 12.07 -1.49 16.43
C LYS A 38 11.84 -0.01 16.74
N ILE A 39 12.30 0.40 17.90
CA ILE A 39 12.30 1.80 18.32
C ILE A 39 13.75 2.22 18.52
N GLU A 40 14.17 3.28 17.85
CA GLU A 40 15.54 3.78 17.90
C GLU A 40 15.55 5.27 17.61
N ASN A 41 16.31 6.04 18.38
CA ASN A 41 16.45 7.49 18.19
C ASN A 41 15.11 8.25 18.12
N ASN A 42 14.16 7.90 18.98
CA ASN A 42 12.82 8.47 19.03
C ASN A 42 11.99 8.23 17.76
N LYS A 43 12.35 7.22 16.97
CA LYS A 43 11.60 6.79 15.79
C LYS A 43 11.17 5.36 15.93
N THR A 44 10.01 5.07 15.35
CA THR A 44 9.47 3.72 15.22
C THR A 44 9.67 3.25 13.78
N TYR A 45 10.29 2.08 13.63
CA TYR A 45 10.55 1.43 12.35
C TYR A 45 9.70 0.17 12.27
N ILE A 46 8.83 0.10 11.27
CA ILE A 46 7.94 -1.04 11.07
C ILE A 46 8.28 -1.70 9.75
N TYR A 47 8.70 -2.96 9.82
CA TYR A 47 9.17 -3.73 8.68
C TYR A 47 8.05 -4.61 8.14
N CYS A 48 7.78 -4.49 6.85
CA CYS A 48 6.81 -5.31 6.14
C CYS A 48 7.41 -5.88 4.87
N THR A 49 6.98 -7.09 4.51
CA THR A 49 7.25 -7.66 3.19
C THR A 49 5.97 -7.59 2.37
N LEU A 50 6.04 -6.89 1.25
CA LEU A 50 4.88 -6.67 0.39
C LEU A 50 5.06 -7.40 -0.94
N PHE A 51 3.99 -8.05 -1.37
CA PHE A 51 3.93 -8.68 -2.69
C PHE A 51 2.97 -7.87 -3.56
N ILE A 52 3.50 -7.27 -4.61
CA ILE A 52 2.76 -6.37 -5.48
C ILE A 52 2.80 -6.91 -6.90
N GLU A 53 1.64 -7.16 -7.47
CA GLU A 53 1.50 -7.64 -8.84
C GLU A 53 1.28 -6.47 -9.80
N LYS A 54 2.02 -6.48 -10.90
CA LYS A 54 1.88 -5.52 -11.98
C LYS A 54 1.58 -6.26 -13.28
N LYS A 55 0.52 -5.86 -13.96
CA LYS A 55 0.02 -6.56 -15.16
C LYS A 55 0.69 -6.11 -16.46
N SER A 56 0.98 -4.81 -16.58
CA SER A 56 1.53 -4.24 -17.81
C SER A 56 3.04 -4.49 -17.95
N ASP A 57 3.52 -4.40 -19.19
CA ASP A 57 4.95 -4.48 -19.51
C ASP A 57 5.71 -3.18 -19.23
N THR A 58 4.98 -2.08 -19.02
CA THR A 58 5.57 -0.77 -18.78
C THR A 58 6.15 -0.70 -17.37
N GLU A 59 7.42 -0.32 -17.24
CA GLU A 59 8.02 -0.08 -15.94
C GLU A 59 7.33 1.08 -15.23
N LYS A 60 7.06 0.90 -13.94
CA LYS A 60 6.43 1.93 -13.12
C LYS A 60 7.20 2.11 -11.83
N VAL A 61 7.17 3.34 -11.33
CA VAL A 61 7.77 3.70 -10.04
C VAL A 61 6.63 4.11 -9.11
N ILE A 62 6.65 3.57 -7.90
CA ILE A 62 5.62 3.83 -6.90
C ILE A 62 6.23 4.36 -5.60
N SER A 63 5.41 5.05 -4.83
CA SER A 63 5.67 5.33 -3.42
C SER A 63 4.63 4.61 -2.57
N LEU A 64 4.99 4.34 -1.32
CA LEU A 64 4.15 3.60 -0.39
C LEU A 64 3.94 4.41 0.88
N LYS A 65 2.69 4.41 1.36
CA LYS A 65 2.33 4.90 2.68
C LYS A 65 1.50 3.84 3.38
N ALA A 66 1.60 3.77 4.69
CA ALA A 66 0.81 2.84 5.48
C ALA A 66 0.06 3.57 6.58
N SER A 67 -1.14 3.10 6.89
CA SER A 67 -1.97 3.63 7.96
C SER A 67 -1.91 2.72 9.17
N PHE A 68 -1.51 3.28 10.32
CA PHE A 68 -1.30 2.57 11.57
C PHE A 68 -2.14 3.19 12.71
N GLU A 69 -3.44 3.19 12.59
CA GLU A 69 -4.33 3.81 13.56
C GLU A 69 -4.17 3.22 14.97
N LYS A 70 -4.05 1.90 15.10
CA LYS A 70 -3.86 1.24 16.40
C LYS A 70 -2.55 1.63 17.06
N ASP A 71 -1.50 1.81 16.28
CA ASP A 71 -0.18 2.18 16.82
C ASP A 71 -0.17 3.62 17.31
N VAL A 72 -1.01 4.49 16.77
CA VAL A 72 -1.22 5.84 17.32
C VAL A 72 -1.97 5.76 18.65
N GLU A 73 -3.03 4.96 18.74
CA GLU A 73 -3.81 4.78 19.97
C GLU A 73 -2.96 4.20 21.11
N THR A 74 -2.04 3.29 20.80
CA THR A 74 -1.16 2.67 21.79
C THR A 74 0.10 3.48 22.10
N GLY A 75 0.31 4.58 21.39
CA GLY A 75 1.45 5.48 21.63
C GLY A 75 2.76 5.08 20.97
N LEU A 76 2.74 4.11 20.08
CA LEU A 76 3.93 3.69 19.33
C LEU A 76 4.29 4.70 18.24
N LEU A 77 3.30 5.35 17.64
CA LEU A 77 3.46 6.35 16.59
C LEU A 77 2.68 7.62 16.92
N LYS A 78 3.22 8.77 16.54
CA LYS A 78 2.54 10.07 16.65
C LYS A 78 1.55 10.30 15.53
N GLU A 79 1.84 9.81 14.32
CA GLU A 79 1.02 9.98 13.14
C GLU A 79 0.57 8.62 12.60
N ALA A 80 -0.70 8.52 12.19
CA ALA A 80 -1.27 7.28 11.66
C ALA A 80 -0.70 6.95 10.28
N LEU A 81 -0.52 7.94 9.41
CA LEU A 81 -0.05 7.74 8.04
C LEU A 81 1.45 7.99 7.95
N VAL A 82 2.20 6.97 7.59
CA VAL A 82 3.67 7.04 7.50
C VAL A 82 4.17 6.52 6.17
N SER A 83 5.26 7.12 5.71
CA SER A 83 5.88 6.77 4.42
C SER A 83 6.75 5.53 4.53
N GLY A 84 6.79 4.76 3.43
CA GLY A 84 7.64 3.58 3.30
C GLY A 84 8.98 3.91 2.63
N TYR A 85 10.02 3.26 3.13
CA TYR A 85 11.39 3.41 2.62
C TYR A 85 11.96 2.06 2.27
N SER A 86 12.98 2.03 1.41
CA SER A 86 13.81 0.84 1.25
C SER A 86 14.48 0.47 2.59
N LEU A 87 14.95 -0.78 2.73
CA LEU A 87 15.54 -1.23 4.00
C LEU A 87 16.74 -0.41 4.44
N ASP A 88 17.52 0.12 3.49
CA ASP A 88 18.65 1.00 3.77
C ASP A 88 18.24 2.46 3.96
N GLU A 89 16.92 2.76 3.89
CA GLU A 89 16.32 4.09 4.04
C GLU A 89 16.81 5.11 3.00
N SER A 90 17.41 4.64 1.90
CA SER A 90 17.97 5.53 0.86
C SER A 90 16.92 6.10 -0.09
N THR A 91 15.77 5.43 -0.26
CA THR A 91 14.74 5.87 -1.19
C THR A 91 13.32 5.57 -0.67
N GLN A 92 12.38 6.42 -1.09
CA GLN A 92 10.95 6.21 -0.92
C GLN A 92 10.29 5.75 -2.21
N GLU A 93 11.07 5.52 -3.25
CA GLU A 93 10.57 5.09 -4.55
C GLU A 93 10.92 3.63 -4.79
N PHE A 94 9.94 2.89 -5.33
CA PHE A 94 10.10 1.47 -5.64
C PHE A 94 9.77 1.24 -7.10
N GLN A 95 10.69 0.59 -7.81
CA GLN A 95 10.51 0.26 -9.23
C GLN A 95 9.83 -1.10 -9.35
N LEU A 96 8.75 -1.16 -10.13
CA LEU A 96 8.00 -2.39 -10.37
C LEU A 96 8.22 -2.92 -11.77
N LYS A 97 8.41 -4.22 -11.87
CA LYS A 97 8.48 -4.97 -13.12
C LYS A 97 7.17 -5.71 -13.35
N LYS A 98 6.92 -6.16 -14.59
CA LYS A 98 5.78 -7.03 -14.87
C LYS A 98 5.85 -8.30 -14.02
N GLY A 99 4.70 -8.71 -13.49
CA GLY A 99 4.56 -9.89 -12.66
C GLY A 99 4.57 -9.55 -11.18
N GLU A 100 4.94 -10.53 -10.35
CA GLU A 100 4.99 -10.36 -8.90
C GLU A 100 6.30 -9.69 -8.47
N ASN A 101 6.16 -8.66 -7.66
CA ASN A 101 7.29 -7.94 -7.06
C ASN A 101 7.26 -8.15 -5.56
N GLN A 102 8.35 -8.63 -4.99
CA GLN A 102 8.52 -8.71 -3.55
C GLN A 102 9.32 -7.51 -3.07
N LEU A 103 8.73 -6.70 -2.22
CA LEU A 103 9.36 -5.51 -1.67
C LEU A 103 9.51 -5.63 -0.16
N ASP A 104 10.72 -5.47 0.32
CA ASP A 104 10.97 -5.31 1.75
C ASP A 104 10.98 -3.82 2.05
N VAL A 105 10.04 -3.39 2.89
CA VAL A 105 9.76 -1.98 3.15
C VAL A 105 9.83 -1.69 4.63
N VAL A 106 10.41 -0.57 5.00
CA VAL A 106 10.36 -0.06 6.36
C VAL A 106 9.54 1.23 6.39
N PHE A 107 8.51 1.24 7.24
CA PHE A 107 7.71 2.42 7.50
C PHE A 107 8.28 3.12 8.73
N VAL A 108 8.65 4.38 8.59
CA VAL A 108 9.34 5.14 9.64
C VAL A 108 8.46 6.30 10.08
N GLY A 109 8.16 6.33 11.37
CA GLY A 109 7.38 7.41 11.98
C GLY A 109 7.98 7.83 13.32
N GLU A 110 7.53 8.95 13.86
CA GLU A 110 7.96 9.41 15.17
C GLU A 110 7.36 8.58 16.30
N TYR A 111 8.18 8.23 17.28
CA TYR A 111 7.74 7.49 18.46
C TYR A 111 7.02 8.40 19.43
N ALA A 112 5.83 7.99 19.89
CA ALA A 112 5.02 8.79 20.81
C ALA A 112 5.31 8.53 22.30
N GLY A 113 6.24 7.64 22.63
CA GLY A 113 6.71 7.43 24.00
C GLY A 113 6.12 6.25 24.76
N VAL A 114 5.15 5.54 24.19
CA VAL A 114 4.51 4.40 24.82
C VAL A 114 4.43 3.23 23.85
N ASP A 115 4.85 2.05 24.26
CA ASP A 115 4.70 0.83 23.48
C ASP A 115 3.83 -0.16 24.24
N LYS A 116 2.55 -0.17 23.94
CA LYS A 116 1.63 -1.19 24.42
C LYS A 116 1.59 -2.35 23.45
N LYS A 117 1.77 -3.55 23.96
CA LYS A 117 1.73 -4.75 23.14
C LYS A 117 0.33 -5.00 22.59
N HIS A 118 0.23 -5.19 21.30
CA HIS A 118 -0.99 -5.68 20.63
C HIS A 118 -0.56 -6.51 19.41
N ASP A 119 -1.49 -7.31 18.90
CA ASP A 119 -1.22 -8.08 17.69
C ASP A 119 -1.08 -7.12 16.51
N ARG A 120 0.08 -7.17 15.86
CA ARG A 120 0.35 -6.34 14.70
C ARG A 120 0.05 -7.12 13.43
N LEU A 121 -0.91 -6.59 12.69
CA LEU A 121 -1.28 -7.11 11.38
C LEU A 121 -0.68 -6.21 10.30
N LEU A 122 -0.79 -6.67 9.05
CA LEU A 122 -0.42 -5.83 7.92
C LEU A 122 -1.26 -4.54 7.96
N PRO A 123 -0.63 -3.35 7.91
CA PRO A 123 -1.39 -2.11 7.87
C PRO A 123 -2.09 -1.91 6.52
N ASP A 124 -2.97 -0.93 6.45
CA ASP A 124 -3.55 -0.49 5.19
C ASP A 124 -2.49 0.21 4.37
N ILE A 125 -2.18 -0.33 3.21
CA ILE A 125 -1.13 0.17 2.32
C ILE A 125 -1.74 1.02 1.20
N GLU A 126 -1.25 2.23 1.06
CA GLU A 126 -1.58 3.14 -0.03
C GLU A 126 -0.44 3.15 -1.05
N ILE A 127 -0.75 2.80 -2.29
CA ILE A 127 0.20 2.77 -3.40
C ILE A 127 -0.07 3.97 -4.30
N THR A 128 0.96 4.78 -4.52
CA THR A 128 0.87 5.93 -5.42
C THR A 128 1.86 5.78 -6.57
N GLU A 129 1.38 5.84 -7.81
CA GLU A 129 2.24 5.84 -8.98
C GLU A 129 2.91 7.21 -9.12
N ILE A 130 4.24 7.21 -9.29
CA ILE A 130 5.04 8.43 -9.47
C ILE A 130 5.34 8.66 -10.94
N LYS A 131 5.58 7.57 -11.67
CA LYS A 131 5.90 7.59 -13.12
C LYS A 131 5.32 6.40 -13.84
#